data_bc3f5395594e6aa173dd38c783fac894
#
_entry.id   bc3f5395594e6aa173dd38c783fac894
#
_cell.length_a   1.000
_cell.length_b   1.000
_cell.length_c   1.000
_cell.angle_alpha   90.00
_cell.angle_beta   90.00
_cell.angle_gamma   90.00
#
_symmetry.space_group_name_H-M   'P 1'
#
loop_
_entity.id
_entity.type
_entity.pdbx_description
1 polymer ?
#
loop_
_entity_poly.entity_id
_entity_poly.type
_entity_poly.pdbx_seq_one_letter_code
_entity_poly.pdbx_strand_id
1 'polypeptide(L)'
;MNKLLIAFIASVLLMLSCGGKKTGTVQTLVPKDTVSEPKEEEDTVPPDTLEQMIVETPMPRVADELFDDFLFNFAASRKLQRERTVFPLPMHKNGKTEYVSKDSWKMDHYFMPQGFYTLIFDSEEQSEAVRDTSVSEAVVEKIYFNTGAVLSHRFTRVRGAWMLCQIDTDPLAQNRNASFLEFYHQFVTDSIFQAESLHDPVMFSGPDPDDDFARMEGMITADTWPAFAPELPDRMLYNIVYGKPKDPTDTRVFLMRGIANGLEIEMTFKHVGDRWLLTKLTN
;
A
#
# COMPACT_ATOMS: atom_id res chain seq x y z
N MET A 1 20.81 -47.42 -13.56
CA MET A 1 21.03 -48.34 -12.42
C MET A 1 21.44 -47.53 -11.21
N ASN A 2 20.73 -47.55 -10.26
CA ASN A 2 20.64 -47.68 -8.82
C ASN A 2 19.79 -46.60 -8.16
N LYS A 3 18.68 -47.15 -7.67
CA LYS A 3 17.74 -46.55 -6.72
C LYS A 3 18.37 -46.52 -5.33
N LEU A 4 18.17 -45.46 -4.59
CA LEU A 4 18.21 -45.53 -3.12
C LEU A 4 17.03 -44.75 -2.54
N LEU A 5 16.12 -45.57 -2.01
CA LEU A 5 14.97 -45.23 -1.20
C LEU A 5 15.43 -45.05 0.23
N ILE A 6 15.12 -43.97 0.88
CA ILE A 6 15.22 -43.86 2.36
C ILE A 6 13.86 -43.44 2.89
N ALA A 7 13.24 -44.41 3.54
CA ALA A 7 12.03 -44.24 4.37
C ALA A 7 12.41 -43.67 5.74
N PHE A 8 11.67 -42.67 6.22
CA PHE A 8 11.74 -42.25 7.63
C PHE A 8 10.40 -42.55 8.32
N ILE A 9 10.56 -43.32 9.38
CA ILE A 9 9.56 -43.96 10.24
C ILE A 9 8.95 -42.90 11.17
N ALA A 10 7.62 -42.94 11.24
CA ALA A 10 6.81 -42.25 12.23
C ALA A 10 6.99 -42.90 13.61
N SER A 11 7.18 -42.10 14.65
CA SER A 11 7.12 -42.55 16.04
C SER A 11 6.00 -41.78 16.76
N VAL A 12 4.89 -42.49 16.97
CA VAL A 12 3.76 -42.10 17.84
C VAL A 12 4.09 -42.53 19.27
N LEU A 13 4.07 -41.62 20.22
CA LEU A 13 4.08 -41.91 21.65
C LEU A 13 2.77 -41.46 22.29
N LEU A 14 1.90 -42.45 22.51
CA LEU A 14 0.75 -42.40 23.40
C LEU A 14 1.21 -42.54 24.84
N MET A 15 0.84 -41.63 25.72
CA MET A 15 0.85 -41.83 27.17
C MET A 15 -0.57 -41.79 27.72
N LEU A 16 -1.11 -42.98 27.94
CA LEU A 16 -2.21 -43.20 28.89
C LEU A 16 -1.67 -43.25 30.30
N SER A 17 -2.29 -42.60 31.24
CA SER A 17 -2.21 -42.94 32.65
C SER A 17 -3.59 -42.89 33.27
N CYS A 18 -3.99 -44.06 33.77
CA CYS A 18 -5.22 -44.39 34.50
C CYS A 18 -5.07 -44.25 35.99
N GLY A 19 -6.14 -43.77 36.67
CA GLY A 19 -6.71 -44.52 37.77
C GLY A 19 -6.32 -44.15 39.21
N GLY A 20 -7.33 -43.95 40.04
CA GLY A 20 -7.22 -44.10 41.50
C GLY A 20 -8.37 -43.43 42.29
N LYS A 21 -9.46 -44.17 42.49
CA LYS A 21 -10.50 -43.90 43.52
C LYS A 21 -9.93 -44.10 44.91
N LYS A 22 -10.32 -43.25 45.89
CA LYS A 22 -10.89 -43.76 47.19
C LYS A 22 -11.57 -42.65 47.99
N THR A 23 -12.77 -42.95 48.37
CA THR A 23 -13.75 -42.56 49.38
C THR A 23 -13.20 -42.07 50.73
N GLY A 24 -13.90 -41.10 51.32
CA GLY A 24 -13.86 -40.71 52.72
C GLY A 24 -14.89 -39.62 53.05
N THR A 25 -16.04 -40.06 53.56
CA THR A 25 -17.15 -39.27 54.05
C THR A 25 -16.87 -38.72 55.45
N VAL A 26 -17.05 -37.39 55.69
CA VAL A 26 -17.47 -36.84 56.98
C VAL A 26 -18.37 -35.65 56.72
N GLN A 27 -19.61 -35.76 57.22
CA GLN A 27 -20.61 -34.69 57.30
C GLN A 27 -20.28 -33.75 58.48
N THR A 28 -20.41 -32.45 58.26
CA THR A 28 -20.82 -31.52 59.34
C THR A 28 -21.54 -30.32 58.75
N LEU A 29 -22.57 -29.91 59.42
CA LEU A 29 -23.69 -29.07 59.09
C LEU A 29 -23.35 -27.56 59.00
N VAL A 30 -23.85 -26.89 57.98
CA VAL A 30 -24.56 -25.58 57.74
C VAL A 30 -24.26 -24.37 58.66
N PRO A 31 -24.13 -23.11 58.16
CA PRO A 31 -25.28 -22.42 57.60
C PRO A 31 -25.02 -21.70 56.26
N LYS A 32 -26.16 -21.48 55.63
CA LYS A 32 -26.47 -20.85 54.38
C LYS A 32 -26.24 -19.32 54.48
N ASP A 33 -25.31 -18.81 53.72
CA ASP A 33 -25.31 -17.42 53.31
C ASP A 33 -25.13 -17.36 51.78
N THR A 34 -26.15 -16.79 51.16
CA THR A 34 -26.32 -16.59 49.76
C THR A 34 -25.44 -15.40 49.33
N VAL A 35 -24.27 -15.70 48.72
CA VAL A 35 -23.55 -14.72 47.95
C VAL A 35 -23.60 -15.18 46.51
N SER A 36 -24.32 -14.41 45.70
CA SER A 36 -24.38 -14.53 44.27
C SER A 36 -22.98 -14.24 43.71
N GLU A 37 -22.35 -15.22 43.08
CA GLU A 37 -21.21 -14.99 42.20
C GLU A 37 -21.71 -14.16 41.00
N PRO A 38 -20.97 -13.10 40.63
CA PRO A 38 -21.23 -12.45 39.35
C PRO A 38 -20.81 -13.42 38.23
N LYS A 39 -21.79 -13.79 37.39
CA LYS A 39 -21.50 -14.35 36.08
C LYS A 39 -20.59 -13.36 35.35
N GLU A 40 -19.38 -13.76 35.02
CA GLU A 40 -18.61 -13.16 33.94
C GLU A 40 -19.45 -13.35 32.65
N GLU A 41 -20.14 -12.32 32.24
CA GLU A 41 -20.60 -12.19 30.86
C GLU A 41 -19.32 -12.03 30.03
N GLU A 42 -18.98 -13.06 29.27
CA GLU A 42 -18.08 -12.92 28.11
C GLU A 42 -18.70 -11.89 27.20
N ASP A 43 -18.19 -10.66 27.27
CA ASP A 43 -18.49 -9.57 26.35
C ASP A 43 -17.87 -9.91 25.00
N THR A 44 -18.49 -10.84 24.27
CA THR A 44 -18.24 -11.09 22.86
C THR A 44 -18.84 -9.93 22.09
N VAL A 45 -18.10 -8.80 22.03
CA VAL A 45 -18.39 -7.73 21.10
C VAL A 45 -18.23 -8.33 19.69
N PRO A 46 -19.29 -8.35 18.86
CA PRO A 46 -19.20 -8.88 17.51
C PRO A 46 -18.12 -8.10 16.75
N PRO A 47 -17.28 -8.75 15.92
CA PRO A 47 -16.23 -8.07 15.15
C PRO A 47 -16.73 -6.94 14.24
N ASP A 48 -18.03 -6.89 13.96
CA ASP A 48 -18.72 -5.88 13.16
C ASP A 48 -18.83 -4.50 13.85
N THR A 49 -18.68 -4.44 15.18
CA THR A 49 -18.93 -3.19 15.92
C THR A 49 -17.77 -2.21 15.81
N LEU A 50 -16.53 -2.68 15.71
CA LEU A 50 -15.35 -1.83 15.52
C LEU A 50 -15.32 -1.22 14.12
N GLU A 51 -15.63 -2.00 13.09
CA GLU A 51 -15.75 -1.48 11.73
C GLU A 51 -16.92 -0.50 11.61
N GLN A 52 -18.04 -0.75 12.27
CA GLN A 52 -19.19 0.17 12.31
C GLN A 52 -18.86 1.47 13.07
N MET A 53 -18.12 1.42 14.17
CA MET A 53 -17.70 2.62 14.91
C MET A 53 -16.74 3.48 14.10
N ILE A 54 -15.82 2.88 13.33
CA ILE A 54 -14.91 3.61 12.42
C ILE A 54 -15.70 4.26 11.28
N VAL A 55 -16.72 3.57 10.74
CA VAL A 55 -17.57 4.05 9.64
C VAL A 55 -18.50 5.18 10.08
N GLU A 56 -18.93 5.21 11.36
CA GLU A 56 -19.88 6.21 11.89
C GLU A 56 -19.20 7.48 12.44
N THR A 57 -17.89 7.44 12.70
CA THR A 57 -17.18 8.64 13.19
C THR A 57 -17.03 9.66 12.04
N PRO A 58 -17.56 10.91 12.21
CA PRO A 58 -17.35 11.93 11.20
C PRO A 58 -15.87 12.20 11.01
N MET A 59 -15.41 12.22 9.75
CA MET A 59 -14.03 12.54 9.44
C MET A 59 -13.69 13.94 10.00
N PRO A 60 -12.59 14.10 10.77
CA PRO A 60 -12.16 15.42 11.25
C PRO A 60 -11.96 16.39 10.07
N ARG A 61 -12.31 17.67 10.24
CA ARG A 61 -12.09 18.68 9.19
C ARG A 61 -10.63 18.78 8.74
N VAL A 62 -9.71 18.55 9.65
CA VAL A 62 -8.26 18.52 9.42
C VAL A 62 -7.87 17.42 8.43
N ALA A 63 -8.58 16.29 8.42
CA ALA A 63 -8.32 15.17 7.49
C ALA A 63 -8.70 15.48 6.03
N ASP A 64 -9.33 16.63 5.74
CA ASP A 64 -9.54 17.12 4.37
C ASP A 64 -8.46 18.12 3.91
N GLU A 65 -7.53 18.52 4.78
CA GLU A 65 -6.49 19.49 4.43
C GLU A 65 -5.45 18.88 3.50
N LEU A 66 -4.95 17.70 3.82
CA LEU A 66 -4.06 16.94 2.96
C LEU A 66 -4.83 15.90 2.15
N PHE A 67 -4.40 15.68 0.93
CA PHE A 67 -5.04 14.68 0.08
C PHE A 67 -4.83 13.26 0.59
N ASP A 68 -3.65 12.96 1.14
CA ASP A 68 -3.33 11.64 1.68
C ASP A 68 -4.26 11.26 2.83
N ASP A 69 -4.44 12.15 3.81
CA ASP A 69 -5.32 11.92 4.95
C ASP A 69 -6.76 11.66 4.50
N PHE A 70 -7.24 12.44 3.54
CA PHE A 70 -8.53 12.21 2.91
C PHE A 70 -8.58 10.85 2.21
N LEU A 71 -7.59 10.51 1.39
CA LEU A 71 -7.58 9.31 0.57
C LEU A 71 -7.56 8.02 1.41
N PHE A 72 -6.81 8.00 2.52
CA PHE A 72 -6.81 6.86 3.45
C PHE A 72 -8.21 6.62 4.04
N ASN A 73 -8.86 7.68 4.52
CA ASN A 73 -10.21 7.59 5.04
C ASN A 73 -11.22 7.19 3.96
N PHE A 74 -11.08 7.74 2.75
CA PHE A 74 -11.91 7.43 1.59
C PHE A 74 -11.79 5.97 1.17
N ALA A 75 -10.57 5.41 1.13
CA ALA A 75 -10.31 4.02 0.80
C ALA A 75 -10.85 3.04 1.85
N ALA A 76 -10.90 3.45 3.12
CA ALA A 76 -11.38 2.63 4.24
C ALA A 76 -12.90 2.67 4.43
N SER A 77 -13.61 3.70 3.94
CA SER A 77 -15.02 3.93 4.30
C SER A 77 -15.96 3.94 3.09
N ARG A 78 -16.83 2.92 2.99
CA ARG A 78 -17.90 2.86 1.98
C ARG A 78 -18.86 4.05 2.05
N LYS A 79 -19.20 4.50 3.26
CA LYS A 79 -20.05 5.67 3.48
C LYS A 79 -19.39 6.91 2.90
N LEU A 80 -18.13 7.15 3.26
CA LEU A 80 -17.37 8.30 2.78
C LEU A 80 -17.22 8.30 1.25
N GLN A 81 -16.97 7.13 0.63
CA GLN A 81 -16.93 7.04 -0.84
C GLN A 81 -18.26 7.46 -1.48
N ARG A 82 -19.39 7.06 -0.91
CA ARG A 82 -20.72 7.46 -1.43
C ARG A 82 -21.04 8.93 -1.19
N GLU A 83 -20.48 9.55 -0.17
CA GLU A 83 -20.67 10.98 0.17
C GLU A 83 -19.73 11.89 -0.61
N ARG A 84 -18.50 11.41 -0.87
CA ARG A 84 -17.41 12.17 -1.50
C ARG A 84 -17.18 11.78 -2.97
N THR A 85 -18.15 11.17 -3.61
CA THR A 85 -18.18 10.92 -5.06
C THR A 85 -19.31 11.74 -5.68
N VAL A 86 -19.01 12.42 -6.77
CA VAL A 86 -20.00 13.15 -7.60
C VAL A 86 -20.80 12.13 -8.40
N PHE A 87 -22.11 12.07 -8.19
CA PHE A 87 -22.99 11.17 -8.91
C PHE A 87 -24.00 11.93 -9.82
N PRO A 88 -24.30 11.40 -11.01
CA PRO A 88 -23.73 10.20 -11.61
C PRO A 88 -22.25 10.40 -11.97
N LEU A 89 -21.40 9.42 -11.59
CA LEU A 89 -19.96 9.50 -11.82
C LEU A 89 -19.63 9.18 -13.28
N PRO A 90 -19.00 10.08 -14.05
CA PRO A 90 -18.57 9.79 -15.40
C PRO A 90 -17.35 8.85 -15.39
N MET A 91 -17.41 7.83 -16.23
CA MET A 91 -16.33 6.88 -16.50
C MET A 91 -16.01 6.90 -17.98
N HIS A 92 -14.80 7.30 -18.33
CA HIS A 92 -14.35 7.41 -19.72
C HIS A 92 -13.48 6.19 -20.04
N LYS A 93 -13.80 5.52 -21.14
CA LYS A 93 -13.04 4.37 -21.63
C LYS A 93 -13.18 4.25 -23.15
N ASN A 94 -12.06 4.17 -23.85
CA ASN A 94 -12.05 4.00 -25.33
C ASN A 94 -12.93 5.01 -26.08
N GLY A 95 -12.89 6.27 -25.67
CA GLY A 95 -13.69 7.36 -26.27
C GLY A 95 -15.19 7.30 -25.94
N LYS A 96 -15.64 6.39 -25.07
CA LYS A 96 -17.01 6.29 -24.59
C LYS A 96 -17.12 6.79 -23.16
N THR A 97 -18.25 7.41 -22.83
CA THR A 97 -18.57 7.82 -21.47
C THR A 97 -19.74 7.00 -20.94
N GLU A 98 -19.53 6.34 -19.84
CA GLU A 98 -20.56 5.66 -19.05
C GLU A 98 -20.77 6.41 -17.74
N TYR A 99 -21.96 6.29 -17.15
CA TYR A 99 -22.28 6.96 -15.90
C TYR A 99 -22.66 5.94 -14.83
N VAL A 100 -21.96 6.00 -13.69
CA VAL A 100 -22.26 5.14 -12.54
C VAL A 100 -23.16 5.89 -11.57
N SER A 101 -24.31 5.32 -11.25
CA SER A 101 -25.22 5.87 -10.25
C SER A 101 -24.73 5.58 -8.82
N LYS A 102 -25.22 6.35 -7.84
CA LYS A 102 -24.90 6.16 -6.42
C LYS A 102 -25.25 4.74 -5.93
N ASP A 103 -26.33 4.16 -6.44
CA ASP A 103 -26.79 2.84 -6.01
C ASP A 103 -25.98 1.69 -6.62
N SER A 104 -25.42 1.90 -7.81
CA SER A 104 -24.53 0.93 -8.47
C SER A 104 -23.07 1.08 -8.09
N TRP A 105 -22.72 2.10 -7.27
CA TRP A 105 -21.34 2.31 -6.82
C TRP A 105 -20.85 1.14 -5.97
N LYS A 106 -19.70 0.60 -6.37
CA LYS A 106 -18.97 -0.43 -5.61
C LYS A 106 -17.77 0.20 -4.94
N MET A 107 -17.58 -0.11 -3.64
CA MET A 107 -16.43 0.35 -2.89
C MET A 107 -15.13 -0.11 -3.53
N ASP A 108 -14.17 0.80 -3.59
CA ASP A 108 -12.81 0.54 -4.02
C ASP A 108 -11.86 0.72 -2.83
N HIS A 109 -11.12 -0.32 -2.50
CA HIS A 109 -10.17 -0.29 -1.38
C HIS A 109 -8.81 0.29 -1.76
N TYR A 110 -8.64 0.70 -3.03
CA TYR A 110 -7.38 1.26 -3.54
C TYR A 110 -6.17 0.39 -3.16
N PHE A 111 -5.11 1.04 -2.64
CA PHE A 111 -3.86 0.41 -2.22
C PHE A 111 -3.92 -0.29 -0.85
N MET A 112 -5.04 -0.21 -0.12
CA MET A 112 -5.15 -0.78 1.24
C MET A 112 -4.81 -2.28 1.30
N PRO A 113 -5.25 -3.14 0.35
CA PRO A 113 -4.91 -4.56 0.40
C PRO A 113 -3.43 -4.88 0.19
N GLN A 114 -2.68 -4.03 -0.52
CA GLN A 114 -1.25 -4.25 -0.76
C GLN A 114 -0.36 -3.62 0.32
N GLY A 115 -0.90 -2.70 1.14
CA GLY A 115 -0.20 -2.09 2.26
C GLY A 115 0.82 -1.00 1.91
N PHE A 116 0.90 -0.58 0.65
CA PHE A 116 1.76 0.51 0.16
C PHE A 116 1.17 1.20 -1.06
N TYR A 117 1.66 2.38 -1.37
CA TYR A 117 1.40 3.13 -2.59
C TYR A 117 2.69 3.74 -3.15
N THR A 118 2.62 4.29 -4.34
CA THR A 118 3.78 4.86 -5.01
C THR A 118 3.54 6.30 -5.41
N LEU A 119 4.62 7.04 -5.57
CA LEU A 119 4.68 8.40 -6.06
C LEU A 119 5.78 8.47 -7.12
N ILE A 120 5.48 9.09 -8.26
CA ILE A 120 6.44 9.32 -9.33
C ILE A 120 6.53 10.83 -9.55
N PHE A 121 7.65 11.41 -9.14
CA PHE A 121 7.93 12.83 -9.26
C PHE A 121 8.94 13.12 -10.38
N ASP A 122 8.92 14.34 -10.89
CA ASP A 122 9.88 14.83 -11.89
C ASP A 122 11.18 15.37 -11.25
N SER A 123 11.17 15.60 -9.95
CA SER A 123 12.33 16.03 -9.15
C SER A 123 12.13 15.74 -7.66
N GLU A 124 13.20 15.78 -6.87
CA GLU A 124 13.13 15.61 -5.41
C GLU A 124 12.27 16.69 -4.75
N GLU A 125 12.32 17.94 -5.24
CA GLU A 125 11.55 19.06 -4.67
C GLU A 125 10.02 18.87 -4.85
N GLN A 126 9.57 18.07 -5.81
CA GLN A 126 8.14 17.79 -5.96
C GLN A 126 7.58 16.92 -4.85
N SER A 127 8.39 16.22 -4.09
CA SER A 127 7.95 15.44 -2.93
C SER A 127 7.27 16.32 -1.87
N GLU A 128 7.60 17.61 -1.81
CA GLU A 128 6.96 18.58 -0.92
C GLU A 128 5.47 18.81 -1.26
N ALA A 129 5.02 18.50 -2.50
CA ALA A 129 3.62 18.63 -2.89
C ALA A 129 2.68 17.72 -2.07
N VAL A 130 3.19 16.65 -1.48
CA VAL A 130 2.44 15.77 -0.56
C VAL A 130 1.94 16.53 0.67
N ARG A 131 2.69 17.53 1.12
CA ARG A 131 2.39 18.36 2.30
C ARG A 131 1.71 19.67 1.95
N ASP A 132 1.49 19.94 0.66
CA ASP A 132 0.90 21.19 0.19
C ASP A 132 -0.62 21.20 0.32
N THR A 133 -1.13 21.90 1.32
CA THR A 133 -2.58 22.07 1.57
C THR A 133 -3.29 22.91 0.50
N SER A 134 -2.56 23.62 -0.35
CA SER A 134 -3.11 24.42 -1.45
C SER A 134 -3.47 23.60 -2.68
N VAL A 135 -3.02 22.34 -2.75
CA VAL A 135 -3.36 21.43 -3.84
C VAL A 135 -4.88 21.22 -3.89
N SER A 136 -5.45 21.43 -5.05
CA SER A 136 -6.90 21.35 -5.28
C SER A 136 -7.32 20.22 -6.25
N GLU A 137 -6.35 19.58 -6.88
CA GLU A 137 -6.56 18.47 -7.82
C GLU A 137 -5.56 17.36 -7.49
N ALA A 138 -6.01 16.11 -7.51
CA ALA A 138 -5.16 14.94 -7.37
C ALA A 138 -5.70 13.77 -8.20
N VAL A 139 -4.82 12.88 -8.63
CA VAL A 139 -5.19 11.68 -9.38
C VAL A 139 -4.58 10.45 -8.72
N VAL A 140 -5.41 9.44 -8.50
CA VAL A 140 -4.93 8.12 -8.10
C VAL A 140 -4.96 7.22 -9.32
N GLU A 141 -3.80 6.85 -9.81
CA GLU A 141 -3.61 5.97 -10.94
C GLU A 141 -3.45 4.52 -10.49
N LYS A 142 -4.24 3.61 -11.06
CA LYS A 142 -4.00 2.17 -11.02
C LYS A 142 -3.36 1.77 -12.34
N ILE A 143 -2.08 1.49 -12.30
CA ILE A 143 -1.27 1.17 -13.47
C ILE A 143 -1.13 -0.36 -13.55
N TYR A 144 -1.70 -0.97 -14.58
CA TYR A 144 -1.68 -2.41 -14.80
C TYR A 144 -0.68 -2.76 -15.90
N PHE A 145 0.46 -3.30 -15.55
CA PHE A 145 1.51 -3.65 -16.52
C PHE A 145 1.09 -4.81 -17.44
N ASN A 146 0.36 -5.80 -16.92
CA ASN A 146 -0.06 -6.98 -17.68
C ASN A 146 -1.07 -6.67 -18.80
N THR A 147 -1.86 -5.60 -18.64
CA THR A 147 -2.87 -5.19 -19.64
C THR A 147 -2.48 -3.93 -20.37
N GLY A 148 -1.43 -3.25 -19.96
CA GLY A 148 -1.01 -1.96 -20.50
C GLY A 148 -2.08 -0.87 -20.34
N ALA A 149 -2.85 -0.91 -19.24
CA ALA A 149 -3.93 0.03 -18.96
C ALA A 149 -3.66 0.84 -17.70
N VAL A 150 -4.11 2.09 -17.70
CA VAL A 150 -4.11 2.98 -16.54
C VAL A 150 -5.54 3.40 -16.23
N LEU A 151 -5.96 3.18 -14.97
CA LEU A 151 -7.24 3.63 -14.45
C LEU A 151 -7.00 4.83 -13.54
N SER A 152 -7.42 6.02 -13.97
CA SER A 152 -7.16 7.29 -13.29
C SER A 152 -8.40 7.78 -12.56
N HIS A 153 -8.37 7.78 -11.22
CA HIS A 153 -9.41 8.35 -10.38
C HIS A 153 -9.08 9.81 -10.12
N ARG A 154 -9.89 10.73 -10.66
CA ARG A 154 -9.66 12.18 -10.56
C ARG A 154 -10.43 12.78 -9.40
N PHE A 155 -9.69 13.38 -8.49
CA PHE A 155 -10.20 14.07 -7.33
C PHE A 155 -10.01 15.58 -7.48
N THR A 156 -11.01 16.35 -7.03
CA THR A 156 -10.97 17.81 -7.06
C THR A 156 -11.58 18.35 -5.77
N ARG A 157 -11.09 19.47 -5.27
CA ARG A 157 -11.71 20.17 -4.14
C ARG A 157 -12.95 20.92 -4.60
N VAL A 158 -14.11 20.52 -4.07
CA VAL A 158 -15.39 21.20 -4.30
C VAL A 158 -15.83 21.83 -2.99
N ARG A 159 -15.86 23.16 -2.91
CA ARG A 159 -16.18 23.90 -1.68
C ARG A 159 -15.31 23.50 -0.48
N GLY A 160 -14.02 23.28 -0.74
CA GLY A 160 -13.04 22.91 0.28
C GLY A 160 -12.96 21.42 0.60
N ALA A 161 -13.88 20.58 0.10
CA ALA A 161 -13.91 19.15 0.34
C ALA A 161 -13.40 18.38 -0.89
N TRP A 162 -12.59 17.35 -0.66
CA TRP A 162 -12.16 16.44 -1.73
C TRP A 162 -13.32 15.58 -2.23
N MET A 163 -13.48 15.52 -3.55
CA MET A 163 -14.52 14.76 -4.23
C MET A 163 -13.92 13.94 -5.38
N LEU A 164 -14.30 12.68 -5.50
CA LEU A 164 -14.07 11.89 -6.72
C LEU A 164 -15.05 12.39 -7.80
N CYS A 165 -14.53 12.92 -8.90
CA CYS A 165 -15.33 13.57 -9.93
C CYS A 165 -15.39 12.77 -11.22
N GLN A 166 -14.40 11.93 -11.53
CA GLN A 166 -14.27 11.23 -12.80
C GLN A 166 -13.33 10.02 -12.66
N ILE A 167 -13.56 9.01 -13.50
CA ILE A 167 -12.62 7.90 -13.69
C ILE A 167 -12.35 7.75 -15.19
N ASP A 168 -11.05 7.73 -15.56
CA ASP A 168 -10.61 7.50 -16.92
C ASP A 168 -9.89 6.17 -17.04
N THR A 169 -10.03 5.49 -18.17
CA THR A 169 -9.26 4.29 -18.52
C THR A 169 -8.56 4.52 -19.84
N ASP A 170 -7.25 4.65 -19.80
CA ASP A 170 -6.40 4.95 -20.94
C ASP A 170 -5.33 3.87 -21.13
N PRO A 171 -4.78 3.69 -22.35
CA PRO A 171 -3.58 2.89 -22.56
C PRO A 171 -2.38 3.46 -21.79
N LEU A 172 -1.52 2.59 -21.24
CA LEU A 172 -0.28 2.98 -20.54
C LEU A 172 0.61 3.87 -21.42
N ALA A 173 0.67 3.60 -22.73
CA ALA A 173 1.42 4.39 -23.70
C ALA A 173 0.97 5.87 -23.80
N GLN A 174 -0.24 6.21 -23.31
CA GLN A 174 -0.75 7.58 -23.23
C GLN A 174 -0.49 8.23 -21.86
N ASN A 175 0.03 7.47 -20.89
CA ASN A 175 0.39 8.03 -19.61
C ASN A 175 1.57 8.98 -19.75
N ARG A 176 1.57 10.04 -18.96
CA ARG A 176 2.64 11.02 -18.87
C ARG A 176 4.01 10.41 -18.60
N ASN A 177 4.03 9.36 -17.81
CA ASN A 177 5.22 8.62 -17.42
C ASN A 177 5.44 7.36 -18.28
N ALA A 178 4.82 7.23 -19.46
CA ALA A 178 4.83 5.99 -20.25
C ALA A 178 6.24 5.41 -20.46
N SER A 179 7.18 6.23 -20.95
CA SER A 179 8.56 5.80 -21.17
C SER A 179 9.23 5.30 -19.87
N PHE A 180 9.03 5.99 -18.76
CA PHE A 180 9.55 5.55 -17.47
C PHE A 180 8.86 4.29 -16.96
N LEU A 181 7.56 4.16 -17.14
CA LEU A 181 6.78 2.99 -16.69
C LEU A 181 7.13 1.73 -17.49
N GLU A 182 7.38 1.85 -18.80
CA GLU A 182 7.86 0.77 -19.64
C GLU A 182 9.25 0.30 -19.18
N PHE A 183 10.17 1.24 -18.96
CA PHE A 183 11.48 0.99 -18.37
C PHE A 183 11.36 0.34 -16.98
N TYR A 184 10.54 0.91 -16.09
CA TYR A 184 10.35 0.40 -14.73
C TYR A 184 9.89 -1.06 -14.75
N HIS A 185 8.91 -1.39 -15.58
CA HIS A 185 8.43 -2.77 -15.65
C HIS A 185 9.52 -3.75 -16.08
N GLN A 186 10.36 -3.37 -17.03
CA GLN A 186 11.52 -4.20 -17.43
C GLN A 186 12.56 -4.25 -16.30
N PHE A 187 12.85 -3.13 -15.66
CA PHE A 187 13.79 -3.02 -14.54
C PHE A 187 13.43 -3.95 -13.37
N VAL A 188 12.15 -4.12 -13.06
CA VAL A 188 11.71 -4.97 -11.94
C VAL A 188 11.50 -6.44 -12.32
N THR A 189 11.37 -6.77 -13.61
CA THR A 189 11.11 -8.14 -14.09
C THR A 189 12.33 -8.84 -14.68
N ASP A 190 13.39 -8.12 -15.04
CA ASP A 190 14.61 -8.64 -15.67
C ASP A 190 15.84 -8.20 -14.88
N SER A 191 16.45 -9.14 -14.16
CA SER A 191 17.63 -8.87 -13.32
C SER A 191 18.88 -8.49 -14.10
N ILE A 192 19.01 -8.93 -15.35
CA ILE A 192 20.14 -8.55 -16.22
C ILE A 192 19.95 -7.10 -16.66
N PHE A 193 18.77 -6.79 -17.18
CA PHE A 193 18.43 -5.42 -17.54
C PHE A 193 18.51 -4.45 -16.35
N GLN A 194 18.11 -4.91 -15.17
CA GLN A 194 18.22 -4.14 -13.92
C GLN A 194 19.69 -3.77 -13.65
N ALA A 195 20.60 -4.74 -13.69
CA ALA A 195 22.03 -4.50 -13.46
C ALA A 195 22.65 -3.57 -14.52
N GLU A 196 22.25 -3.69 -15.79
CA GLU A 196 22.69 -2.83 -16.89
C GLU A 196 22.11 -1.41 -16.83
N SER A 197 21.04 -1.23 -16.05
CA SER A 197 20.35 0.05 -15.85
C SER A 197 20.81 0.80 -14.59
N LEU A 198 21.91 0.39 -13.99
CA LEU A 198 22.51 1.10 -12.88
C LEU A 198 23.52 2.13 -13.40
N HIS A 199 23.51 3.31 -12.78
CA HIS A 199 24.65 4.21 -12.86
C HIS A 199 25.77 3.61 -12.00
N ASP A 200 27.02 3.63 -12.48
CA ASP A 200 28.13 3.08 -11.71
C ASP A 200 29.05 4.21 -11.21
N PRO A 201 29.08 4.43 -9.87
CA PRO A 201 28.28 3.81 -8.83
C PRO A 201 26.89 4.44 -8.64
N VAL A 202 25.94 3.69 -8.07
CA VAL A 202 24.68 4.21 -7.52
C VAL A 202 24.94 4.81 -6.15
N MET A 203 24.51 6.02 -5.90
CA MET A 203 24.55 6.64 -4.56
C MET A 203 23.55 5.96 -3.63
N PHE A 204 23.96 5.66 -2.41
CA PHE A 204 23.13 5.03 -1.39
C PHE A 204 23.03 5.90 -0.13
N SER A 205 21.83 5.97 0.44
CA SER A 205 21.60 6.51 1.78
C SER A 205 20.59 5.63 2.50
N GLY A 206 20.93 5.14 3.68
CA GLY A 206 20.09 4.25 4.47
C GLY A 206 20.29 4.47 5.97
N PRO A 207 19.49 3.77 6.84
CA PRO A 207 19.70 3.79 8.28
C PRO A 207 21.11 3.31 8.63
N ASP A 208 21.73 3.92 9.63
CA ASP A 208 22.98 3.44 10.18
C ASP A 208 22.67 2.26 11.12
N PRO A 209 23.25 1.07 10.91
CA PRO A 209 22.99 -0.09 11.76
C PRO A 209 23.52 0.08 13.21
N ASP A 210 24.43 1.01 13.43
CA ASP A 210 25.06 1.25 14.73
C ASP A 210 24.44 2.46 15.47
N ASP A 211 23.63 3.28 14.80
CA ASP A 211 22.97 4.46 15.39
C ASP A 211 21.58 4.68 14.76
N ASP A 212 20.52 4.36 15.51
CA ASP A 212 19.13 4.50 15.09
C ASP A 212 18.70 5.92 14.63
N PHE A 213 19.48 6.94 14.97
CA PHE A 213 19.22 8.35 14.62
C PHE A 213 20.09 8.86 13.48
N ALA A 214 21.10 8.08 13.06
CA ALA A 214 22.00 8.44 11.99
C ALA A 214 21.60 7.74 10.66
N ARG A 215 22.11 8.33 9.57
CA ARG A 215 22.03 7.70 8.24
C ARG A 215 23.46 7.49 7.74
N MET A 216 23.68 6.32 7.16
CA MET A 216 24.91 6.02 6.43
C MET A 216 24.75 6.42 4.96
N GLU A 217 25.81 6.92 4.36
CA GLU A 217 25.91 7.16 2.94
C GLU A 217 26.97 6.24 2.35
N GLY A 218 26.75 5.80 1.12
CA GLY A 218 27.65 4.88 0.46
C GLY A 218 27.48 4.87 -1.05
N MET A 219 28.17 3.96 -1.69
CA MET A 219 28.10 3.71 -3.12
C MET A 219 27.87 2.23 -3.36
N ILE A 220 26.91 1.90 -4.22
CA ILE A 220 26.57 0.55 -4.63
C ILE A 220 27.07 0.38 -6.07
N THR A 221 27.88 -0.66 -6.29
CA THR A 221 28.33 -1.07 -7.62
C THR A 221 27.43 -2.17 -8.17
N ALA A 222 27.49 -2.42 -9.47
CA ALA A 222 26.59 -3.38 -10.12
C ALA A 222 26.74 -4.81 -9.57
N ASP A 223 27.93 -5.19 -9.13
CA ASP A 223 28.21 -6.51 -8.53
C ASP A 223 27.64 -6.67 -7.10
N THR A 224 27.53 -5.56 -6.36
CA THR A 224 26.95 -5.55 -5.00
C THR A 224 25.46 -5.26 -4.99
N TRP A 225 24.89 -4.75 -6.08
CA TRP A 225 23.49 -4.38 -6.21
C TRP A 225 22.50 -5.44 -5.71
N PRO A 226 22.65 -6.75 -6.00
CA PRO A 226 21.69 -7.75 -5.57
C PRO A 226 21.47 -7.82 -4.04
N ALA A 227 22.44 -7.33 -3.24
CA ALA A 227 22.33 -7.29 -1.78
C ALA A 227 21.52 -6.06 -1.29
N PHE A 228 21.34 -5.05 -2.13
CA PHE A 228 20.66 -3.80 -1.80
C PHE A 228 19.33 -3.63 -2.55
N ALA A 229 19.12 -4.40 -3.62
CA ALA A 229 17.92 -4.29 -4.46
C ALA A 229 16.65 -4.48 -3.64
N PRO A 230 15.76 -3.47 -3.57
CA PRO A 230 14.51 -3.61 -2.85
C PRO A 230 13.52 -4.51 -3.62
N GLU A 231 12.58 -5.11 -2.89
CA GLU A 231 11.42 -5.76 -3.52
C GLU A 231 10.49 -4.69 -4.07
N LEU A 232 10.24 -4.74 -5.37
CA LEU A 232 9.42 -3.77 -6.09
C LEU A 232 8.21 -4.42 -6.74
N PRO A 233 7.05 -3.73 -6.80
CA PRO A 233 5.86 -4.25 -7.44
C PRO A 233 6.02 -4.35 -8.96
N ASP A 234 5.74 -5.54 -9.50
CA ASP A 234 5.92 -5.90 -10.92
C ASP A 234 4.62 -5.96 -11.73
N ARG A 235 3.46 -6.07 -11.07
CA ARG A 235 2.16 -6.28 -11.73
C ARG A 235 1.32 -5.03 -11.83
N MET A 236 1.30 -4.25 -10.75
CA MET A 236 0.44 -3.09 -10.63
C MET A 236 1.03 -2.06 -9.67
N LEU A 237 0.89 -0.78 -10.02
CA LEU A 237 1.18 0.34 -9.13
C LEU A 237 -0.10 1.11 -8.79
N TYR A 238 -0.16 1.61 -7.56
CA TYR A 238 -1.05 2.70 -7.18
C TYR A 238 -0.21 3.97 -7.05
N ASN A 239 -0.24 4.80 -8.08
CA ASN A 239 0.52 6.04 -8.12
C ASN A 239 -0.38 7.24 -7.80
N ILE A 240 0.05 8.13 -6.90
CA ILE A 240 -0.67 9.35 -6.58
C ILE A 240 0.04 10.52 -7.25
N VAL A 241 -0.73 11.32 -8.00
CA VAL A 241 -0.27 12.53 -8.67
C VAL A 241 -0.95 13.73 -8.05
N TYR A 242 -0.15 14.69 -7.55
CA TYR A 242 -0.65 15.91 -6.90
C TYR A 242 -0.60 17.10 -7.86
N GLY A 243 -1.71 17.85 -7.88
CA GLY A 243 -1.82 19.08 -8.67
C GLY A 243 -1.77 18.83 -10.19
N LYS A 244 -1.49 19.89 -10.93
CA LYS A 244 -1.35 19.80 -12.38
C LYS A 244 0.03 19.30 -12.76
N PRO A 245 0.12 18.39 -13.73
CA PRO A 245 1.41 17.95 -14.25
C PRO A 245 2.23 19.15 -14.76
N LYS A 246 3.51 19.19 -14.42
CA LYS A 246 4.49 20.11 -15.01
C LYS A 246 5.09 19.47 -16.27
N ASP A 247 5.89 20.22 -17.01
CA ASP A 247 6.62 19.65 -18.14
C ASP A 247 7.53 18.52 -17.69
N PRO A 248 7.59 17.40 -18.42
CA PRO A 248 8.41 16.26 -18.06
C PRO A 248 9.91 16.64 -18.06
N THR A 249 10.64 16.13 -17.09
CA THR A 249 12.10 16.27 -16.98
C THR A 249 12.80 14.95 -17.34
N ASP A 250 14.13 14.99 -17.43
CA ASP A 250 14.97 13.80 -17.58
C ASP A 250 15.22 13.06 -16.25
N THR A 251 14.46 13.40 -15.21
CA THR A 251 14.57 12.78 -13.90
C THR A 251 13.23 12.17 -13.50
N ARG A 252 13.27 11.02 -12.82
CA ARG A 252 12.14 10.46 -12.08
C ARG A 252 12.59 10.05 -10.70
N VAL A 253 11.85 10.54 -9.71
CA VAL A 253 11.96 10.07 -8.33
C VAL A 253 10.78 9.14 -8.09
N PHE A 254 11.08 7.86 -7.97
CA PHE A 254 10.11 6.81 -7.62
C PHE A 254 10.17 6.61 -6.12
N LEU A 255 9.07 6.89 -5.45
CA LEU A 255 8.93 6.68 -4.02
C LEU A 255 7.86 5.61 -3.77
N MET A 256 8.21 4.56 -3.02
CA MET A 256 7.28 3.56 -2.51
C MET A 256 7.13 3.77 -1.00
N ARG A 257 5.91 4.00 -0.55
CA ARG A 257 5.60 4.30 0.85
C ARG A 257 4.58 3.32 1.40
N GLY A 258 4.92 2.71 2.53
CA GLY A 258 4.03 1.85 3.29
C GLY A 258 2.96 2.64 4.05
N ILE A 259 1.80 2.01 4.28
CA ILE A 259 0.67 2.67 4.94
C ILE A 259 0.87 2.76 6.45
N ALA A 260 1.39 1.69 7.08
CA ALA A 260 1.47 1.60 8.54
C ALA A 260 2.73 0.88 9.06
N ASN A 261 3.71 0.61 8.20
CA ASN A 261 4.89 -0.20 8.53
C ASN A 261 6.22 0.55 8.46
N GLY A 262 6.18 1.88 8.26
CA GLY A 262 7.38 2.70 8.15
C GLY A 262 8.23 2.46 6.89
N LEU A 263 7.75 1.62 5.95
CA LEU A 263 8.46 1.39 4.70
C LEU A 263 8.51 2.67 3.88
N GLU A 264 9.70 3.10 3.52
CA GLU A 264 9.93 4.17 2.55
C GLU A 264 11.17 3.82 1.71
N ILE A 265 10.97 3.66 0.42
CA ILE A 265 12.05 3.39 -0.56
C ILE A 265 11.96 4.46 -1.62
N GLU A 266 13.03 5.23 -1.78
CA GLU A 266 13.14 6.24 -2.81
C GLU A 266 14.26 5.88 -3.80
N MET A 267 13.95 5.92 -5.08
CA MET A 267 14.88 5.67 -6.16
C MET A 267 14.86 6.83 -7.14
N THR A 268 16.02 7.44 -7.39
CA THR A 268 16.18 8.49 -8.39
C THR A 268 16.73 7.91 -9.67
N PHE A 269 16.00 8.10 -10.75
CA PHE A 269 16.38 7.70 -12.10
C PHE A 269 16.65 8.93 -12.95
N LYS A 270 17.66 8.85 -13.83
CA LYS A 270 17.97 9.87 -14.84
C LYS A 270 17.93 9.27 -16.23
N HIS A 271 17.30 10.02 -17.14
CA HIS A 271 17.30 9.68 -18.56
C HIS A 271 18.60 10.19 -19.20
N VAL A 272 19.48 9.29 -19.62
CA VAL A 272 20.79 9.60 -20.20
C VAL A 272 20.85 8.98 -21.59
N GLY A 273 20.92 9.85 -22.62
CA GLY A 273 20.84 9.38 -24.00
C GLY A 273 19.46 8.80 -24.32
N ASP A 274 19.38 7.51 -24.53
CA ASP A 274 18.17 6.77 -24.90
C ASP A 274 17.63 5.84 -23.79
N ARG A 275 18.22 5.89 -22.59
CA ARG A 275 17.86 4.98 -21.49
C ARG A 275 17.78 5.66 -20.13
N TRP A 276 16.98 5.08 -19.24
CA TRP A 276 16.94 5.43 -17.84
C TRP A 276 18.04 4.70 -17.07
N LEU A 277 18.68 5.38 -16.11
CA LEU A 277 19.66 4.81 -15.20
C LEU A 277 19.28 5.14 -13.75
N LEU A 278 19.34 4.14 -12.87
CA LEU A 278 19.23 4.36 -11.43
C LEU A 278 20.50 5.05 -10.93
N THR A 279 20.37 6.23 -10.33
CA THR A 279 21.50 7.03 -9.85
C THR A 279 21.57 7.11 -8.32
N LYS A 280 20.44 6.92 -7.62
CA LYS A 280 20.38 7.02 -6.15
C LYS A 280 19.32 6.05 -5.61
N LEU A 281 19.66 5.39 -4.52
CA LEU A 281 18.74 4.61 -3.68
C LEU A 281 18.77 5.16 -2.26
N THR A 282 17.59 5.46 -1.72
CA THR A 282 17.38 5.86 -0.32
C THR A 282 16.41 4.87 0.32
N ASN A 283 16.75 4.37 1.50
CA ASN A 283 15.96 3.35 2.19
C ASN A 283 15.79 3.71 3.66
#